data_3867b94e102669fb44c083ea6d416b6f
#
_entry.id   3867b94e102669fb44c083ea6d416b6f
#
_cell.length_a   1.000
_cell.length_b   1.000
_cell.length_c   1.000
_cell.angle_alpha   90.00
_cell.angle_beta   90.00
_cell.angle_gamma   90.00
#
_symmetry.space_group_name_H-M   'P 1'
#
loop_
_entity.id
_entity.type
_entity.pdbx_description
1 polymer ?
#
loop_
_entity_poly.entity_id
_entity_poly.type
_entity_poly.pdbx_seq_one_letter_code
_entity_poly.pdbx_strand_id
1 'polypeptide(L)'
;KHRAEPYLIQLYKRHSAPRPVSYHIGVPYSVWMGDAALLLRQEVKDCCDLQLLGVDTISVRLFTGQMIGRQTAPVRQYVEPLITAPSVTYSVRDIELYASMLSFLEPTVEHDKKLDEKAVFYIDYPLGSDNILPDYRNNRTELQKLDSLLSPLSAGDYSSMEHIRVCGYASPDGTYIDNERLATSRAGFFASYICSTYGIPRFRLETTSVAEDWEGLSVLLQSEQPPYAATVLSIIQHAGIFNGREKQLMDLRGGEPYRDMLHRFFPRLRRLEVSVRWNIRAVSAGEAYRLIYTHPEWLSLSEMYGAARYYRPGTEQYREVYEIAAYRFPEDVVANINASSAVMLTGDVKSARTYLQRVESDPRSWNNLGVLALMEGNTGEAEEWFRKAVGVEPQKARRNLQRLQRITVTDGRRLQGEKQ
;
A
#
# COMPACT_ATOMS: atom_id res chain seq x y z
N LYS A 1 -9.38 4.44 -35.28
CA LYS A 1 -8.27 5.22 -34.66
C LYS A 1 -7.97 4.55 -33.32
N HIS A 2 -7.01 3.61 -33.31
CA HIS A 2 -6.49 3.06 -32.07
C HIS A 2 -5.67 4.16 -31.39
N ARG A 3 -6.05 4.58 -30.18
CA ARG A 3 -5.18 5.33 -29.30
C ARG A 3 -4.06 4.35 -28.93
N ALA A 4 -2.84 4.63 -29.36
CA ALA A 4 -1.67 3.92 -28.86
C ALA A 4 -1.63 4.14 -27.33
N GLU A 5 -1.50 3.06 -26.58
CA GLU A 5 -1.26 3.18 -25.13
C GLU A 5 0.05 3.93 -24.91
N PRO A 6 0.07 4.95 -24.02
CA PRO A 6 1.22 5.85 -23.90
C PRO A 6 2.51 5.15 -23.40
N TYR A 7 2.43 3.88 -23.01
CA TYR A 7 3.54 3.10 -22.45
C TYR A 7 3.92 1.89 -23.31
N LEU A 8 3.44 1.83 -24.57
CA LEU A 8 3.71 0.72 -25.49
C LEU A 8 4.81 1.08 -26.47
N ILE A 9 5.88 0.25 -26.54
CA ILE A 9 6.89 0.30 -27.58
C ILE A 9 6.61 -0.82 -28.56
N GLN A 10 6.30 -0.47 -29.82
CA GLN A 10 6.12 -1.46 -30.89
C GLN A 10 7.43 -1.63 -31.68
N LEU A 11 7.99 -2.84 -31.65
CA LEU A 11 9.16 -3.20 -32.44
C LEU A 11 8.75 -4.10 -33.59
N TYR A 12 9.05 -3.70 -34.81
CA TYR A 12 8.80 -4.50 -36.00
C TYR A 12 10.02 -5.31 -36.35
N LYS A 13 9.86 -6.62 -36.54
CA LYS A 13 10.94 -7.52 -36.98
C LYS A 13 11.35 -7.17 -38.41
N ARG A 14 12.48 -6.47 -38.56
CA ARG A 14 13.21 -6.37 -39.84
C ARG A 14 14.47 -7.25 -39.73
N HIS A 15 14.90 -7.83 -40.84
CA HIS A 15 16.05 -8.75 -40.94
C HIS A 15 17.40 -8.11 -40.62
N SER A 16 17.57 -7.59 -39.40
CA SER A 16 18.83 -7.00 -38.92
C SER A 16 19.04 -7.34 -37.46
N ALA A 17 20.30 -7.41 -37.02
CA ALA A 17 20.69 -7.71 -35.67
C ALA A 17 19.93 -6.86 -34.61
N PRO A 18 19.62 -7.40 -33.42
CA PRO A 18 18.92 -6.69 -32.36
C PRO A 18 19.71 -5.44 -31.97
N ARG A 19 19.09 -4.28 -32.08
CA ARG A 19 19.66 -3.01 -31.62
C ARG A 19 19.07 -2.66 -30.26
N PRO A 20 19.87 -2.14 -29.33
CA PRO A 20 19.33 -1.65 -28.08
C PRO A 20 18.35 -0.51 -28.34
N VAL A 21 17.19 -0.54 -27.68
CA VAL A 21 16.17 0.51 -27.73
C VAL A 21 16.20 1.28 -26.44
N SER A 22 16.42 2.58 -26.51
CA SER A 22 16.29 3.47 -25.35
C SER A 22 14.89 4.04 -25.31
N TYR A 23 14.25 3.97 -24.15
CA TYR A 23 12.93 4.50 -23.93
C TYR A 23 12.91 5.37 -22.68
N HIS A 24 12.34 6.56 -22.82
CA HIS A 24 12.18 7.52 -21.73
C HIS A 24 10.72 7.97 -21.69
N ILE A 25 10.11 7.82 -20.51
CA ILE A 25 8.76 8.31 -20.27
C ILE A 25 8.69 9.05 -18.94
N GLY A 26 8.02 10.21 -18.93
CA GLY A 26 7.66 10.91 -17.71
C GLY A 26 6.23 10.56 -17.32
N VAL A 27 6.06 9.97 -16.16
CA VAL A 27 4.74 9.64 -15.59
C VAL A 27 4.50 10.56 -14.40
N PRO A 28 3.34 11.23 -14.29
CA PRO A 28 3.00 11.99 -13.09
C PRO A 28 3.04 11.09 -11.85
N TYR A 29 3.76 11.52 -10.82
CA TYR A 29 3.85 10.76 -9.59
C TYR A 29 2.50 10.69 -8.87
N SER A 30 2.13 9.49 -8.44
CA SER A 30 1.01 9.23 -7.54
C SER A 30 1.51 8.53 -6.28
N VAL A 31 0.88 8.77 -5.13
CA VAL A 31 1.36 8.28 -3.83
C VAL A 31 1.54 6.75 -3.79
N TRP A 32 0.67 6.01 -4.48
CA TRP A 32 0.77 4.54 -4.59
C TRP A 32 2.06 4.05 -5.29
N MET A 33 2.71 4.92 -6.07
CA MET A 33 3.96 4.57 -6.77
C MET A 33 5.18 4.50 -5.83
N GLY A 34 5.05 4.97 -4.58
CA GLY A 34 6.15 4.98 -3.60
C GLY A 34 6.73 3.60 -3.32
N ASP A 35 5.87 2.60 -3.24
CA ASP A 35 6.26 1.20 -2.99
C ASP A 35 6.02 0.30 -4.22
N ALA A 36 5.68 0.88 -5.38
CA ALA A 36 5.40 0.13 -6.59
C ALA A 36 6.68 -0.43 -7.23
N ALA A 37 6.58 -1.63 -7.79
CA ALA A 37 7.60 -2.20 -8.65
C ALA A 37 7.40 -1.75 -10.09
N LEU A 38 8.50 -1.45 -10.79
CA LEU A 38 8.48 -1.23 -12.23
C LEU A 38 8.69 -2.56 -12.95
N LEU A 39 7.70 -2.98 -13.73
CA LEU A 39 7.75 -4.20 -14.50
C LEU A 39 7.92 -3.89 -15.99
N LEU A 40 8.78 -4.63 -16.66
CA LEU A 40 8.87 -4.66 -18.12
C LEU A 40 8.14 -5.92 -18.60
N ARG A 41 7.03 -5.74 -19.29
CA ARG A 41 6.29 -6.82 -19.94
C ARG A 41 6.69 -6.91 -21.41
N GLN A 42 7.15 -8.09 -21.83
CA GLN A 42 7.55 -8.35 -23.19
C GLN A 42 6.50 -9.23 -23.88
N GLU A 43 5.96 -8.75 -24.97
CA GLU A 43 4.93 -9.46 -25.73
C GLU A 43 5.34 -9.55 -27.22
N VAL A 44 5.08 -10.69 -27.83
CA VAL A 44 5.14 -10.83 -29.29
C VAL A 44 3.73 -10.98 -29.83
N LYS A 45 3.38 -10.14 -30.77
CA LYS A 45 2.13 -10.19 -31.49
C LYS A 45 2.38 -10.78 -32.88
N ASP A 46 1.83 -11.96 -33.11
CA ASP A 46 1.67 -12.53 -34.46
C ASP A 46 0.35 -12.07 -35.08
N CYS A 47 0.10 -12.44 -36.33
CA CYS A 47 -1.11 -12.01 -37.05
C CYS A 47 -2.42 -12.39 -36.36
N CYS A 48 -2.44 -13.39 -35.47
CA CYS A 48 -3.65 -13.93 -34.84
C CYS A 48 -3.56 -14.11 -33.32
N ASP A 49 -2.35 -14.05 -32.73
CA ASP A 49 -2.12 -14.32 -31.31
C ASP A 49 -1.15 -13.32 -30.67
N LEU A 50 -1.36 -13.07 -29.37
CA LEU A 50 -0.47 -12.30 -28.51
C LEU A 50 0.22 -13.28 -27.56
N GLN A 51 1.53 -13.44 -27.68
CA GLN A 51 2.32 -14.32 -26.80
C GLN A 51 3.14 -13.49 -25.84
N LEU A 52 2.96 -13.69 -24.54
CA LEU A 52 3.81 -13.12 -23.50
C LEU A 52 5.16 -13.86 -23.51
N LEU A 53 6.26 -13.12 -23.74
CA LEU A 53 7.62 -13.66 -23.69
C LEU A 53 8.20 -13.66 -22.28
N GLY A 54 7.84 -12.67 -21.47
CA GLY A 54 8.34 -12.55 -20.11
C GLY A 54 7.89 -11.25 -19.44
N VAL A 55 8.03 -11.24 -18.14
CA VAL A 55 7.86 -10.04 -17.29
C VAL A 55 9.10 -9.91 -16.43
N ASP A 56 9.87 -8.85 -16.64
CA ASP A 56 11.08 -8.55 -15.87
C ASP A 56 10.82 -7.43 -14.90
N THR A 57 11.22 -7.61 -13.62
CA THR A 57 11.17 -6.54 -12.63
C THR A 57 12.38 -5.63 -12.76
N ILE A 58 12.18 -4.41 -13.27
CA ILE A 58 13.27 -3.42 -13.45
C ILE A 58 13.65 -2.77 -12.12
N SER A 59 12.66 -2.51 -11.24
CA SER A 59 12.90 -1.93 -9.93
C SER A 59 11.85 -2.41 -8.93
N VAL A 60 12.30 -2.78 -7.73
CA VAL A 60 11.43 -3.26 -6.63
C VAL A 60 10.87 -2.10 -5.81
N ARG A 61 11.45 -0.89 -5.93
CA ARG A 61 10.96 0.35 -5.32
C ARG A 61 11.27 1.51 -6.26
N LEU A 62 10.23 2.17 -6.75
CA LEU A 62 10.38 3.32 -7.63
C LEU A 62 10.86 4.58 -6.90
N PHE A 63 10.58 4.70 -5.60
CA PHE A 63 11.00 5.85 -4.81
C PHE A 63 11.38 5.43 -3.39
N THR A 64 12.64 5.62 -3.04
CA THR A 64 13.06 5.78 -1.64
C THR A 64 12.95 7.27 -1.33
N GLY A 65 12.15 7.66 -0.36
CA GLY A 65 11.72 9.03 -0.04
C GLY A 65 12.78 10.09 0.20
N GLN A 66 13.73 10.26 -0.74
CA GLN A 66 14.62 11.40 -0.80
C GLN A 66 14.49 12.04 -2.17
N MET A 67 13.99 13.26 -2.18
CA MET A 67 14.13 14.17 -3.33
C MET A 67 15.63 14.38 -3.59
N ILE A 68 16.18 13.65 -4.52
CA ILE A 68 17.58 13.85 -4.96
C ILE A 68 17.56 15.01 -5.93
N GLY A 69 18.13 16.14 -5.50
CA GLY A 69 18.59 17.19 -6.41
C GLY A 69 19.55 16.57 -7.43
N ARG A 70 19.43 17.07 -8.68
CA ARG A 70 20.20 16.63 -9.85
C ARG A 70 21.64 16.26 -9.52
N GLN A 71 21.93 14.96 -9.42
CA GLN A 71 23.25 14.41 -9.63
C GLN A 71 23.09 13.19 -10.51
N THR A 72 23.80 13.19 -11.62
CA THR A 72 23.94 12.04 -12.51
C THR A 72 24.52 10.88 -11.73
N ALA A 73 23.69 9.89 -11.40
CA ALA A 73 24.14 8.66 -10.78
C ALA A 73 25.03 7.87 -11.75
N PRO A 74 26.15 7.31 -11.29
CA PRO A 74 26.96 6.43 -12.13
C PRO A 74 26.13 5.19 -12.48
N VAL A 75 26.22 4.80 -13.75
CA VAL A 75 25.65 3.55 -14.28
C VAL A 75 26.23 2.40 -13.43
N ARG A 76 25.44 1.84 -12.52
CA ARG A 76 25.78 0.59 -11.87
C ARG A 76 25.77 -0.51 -12.93
N GLN A 77 26.93 -1.10 -13.16
CA GLN A 77 27.03 -2.34 -13.89
C GLN A 77 26.10 -3.38 -13.21
N TYR A 78 25.21 -3.92 -14.00
CA TYR A 78 24.34 -5.03 -13.61
C TYR A 78 25.23 -6.22 -13.27
N VAL A 79 25.31 -6.58 -12.00
CA VAL A 79 25.87 -7.85 -11.56
C VAL A 79 24.68 -8.81 -11.55
N GLU A 80 24.66 -9.74 -12.48
CA GLU A 80 23.70 -10.85 -12.46
C GLU A 80 23.70 -11.48 -11.06
N PRO A 81 22.54 -11.59 -10.40
CA PRO A 81 22.48 -12.41 -9.21
C PRO A 81 22.58 -13.87 -9.67
N LEU A 82 23.68 -14.52 -9.36
CA LEU A 82 23.84 -15.96 -9.40
C LEU A 82 22.89 -16.57 -8.35
N ILE A 83 21.62 -16.71 -8.70
CA ILE A 83 20.68 -17.55 -7.96
C ILE A 83 19.97 -18.41 -9.01
N THR A 84 20.64 -19.45 -9.43
CA THR A 84 19.99 -20.63 -9.99
C THR A 84 19.44 -21.46 -8.83
N ALA A 85 18.33 -21.03 -8.25
CA ALA A 85 17.40 -22.00 -7.70
C ALA A 85 16.74 -22.69 -8.91
N PRO A 86 16.70 -24.02 -8.97
CA PRO A 86 15.97 -24.69 -10.03
C PRO A 86 14.52 -24.21 -9.97
N SER A 87 14.09 -23.48 -10.98
CA SER A 87 12.68 -23.15 -11.17
C SER A 87 11.97 -24.49 -11.44
N VAL A 88 11.25 -24.96 -10.43
CA VAL A 88 10.38 -26.14 -10.62
C VAL A 88 9.30 -25.70 -11.59
N THR A 89 9.42 -26.14 -12.84
CA THR A 89 8.40 -25.89 -13.86
C THR A 89 7.31 -26.94 -13.69
N TYR A 90 6.16 -26.51 -13.17
CA TYR A 90 4.98 -27.37 -13.05
C TYR A 90 4.36 -27.59 -14.44
N SER A 91 4.00 -28.84 -14.75
CA SER A 91 3.19 -29.10 -15.92
C SER A 91 1.77 -28.56 -15.75
N VAL A 92 1.07 -28.29 -16.85
CA VAL A 92 -0.35 -27.85 -16.81
C VAL A 92 -1.19 -28.84 -15.97
N ARG A 93 -0.89 -30.14 -16.08
CA ARG A 93 -1.59 -31.19 -15.33
C ARG A 93 -1.35 -31.11 -13.82
N ASP A 94 -0.14 -30.73 -13.41
CA ASP A 94 0.18 -30.53 -11.99
C ASP A 94 -0.56 -29.31 -11.44
N ILE A 95 -0.60 -28.20 -12.17
CA ILE A 95 -1.36 -27.01 -11.77
C ILE A 95 -2.86 -27.32 -11.65
N GLU A 96 -3.44 -28.08 -12.57
CA GLU A 96 -4.85 -28.50 -12.47
C GLU A 96 -5.11 -29.36 -11.24
N LEU A 97 -4.18 -30.26 -10.90
CA LEU A 97 -4.26 -31.08 -9.71
C LEU A 97 -4.26 -30.20 -8.46
N TYR A 98 -3.27 -29.31 -8.33
CA TYR A 98 -3.15 -28.42 -7.16
C TYR A 98 -4.32 -27.47 -7.07
N ALA A 99 -4.80 -26.91 -8.18
CA ALA A 99 -6.00 -26.05 -8.23
C ALA A 99 -7.21 -26.71 -7.56
N SER A 100 -7.38 -28.01 -7.79
CA SER A 100 -8.50 -28.78 -7.21
C SER A 100 -8.35 -29.05 -5.70
N MET A 101 -7.16 -28.81 -5.12
CA MET A 101 -6.82 -29.02 -3.71
C MET A 101 -6.89 -27.74 -2.90
N LEU A 102 -6.78 -26.57 -3.53
CA LEU A 102 -6.76 -25.26 -2.90
C LEU A 102 -8.10 -24.88 -2.26
N SER A 103 -8.02 -24.13 -1.17
CA SER A 103 -9.16 -23.49 -0.55
C SER A 103 -9.21 -22.02 -0.94
N PHE A 104 -10.39 -21.57 -1.34
CA PHE A 104 -10.76 -20.16 -1.43
C PHE A 104 -11.85 -19.90 -0.40
N LEU A 105 -11.68 -18.85 0.37
CA LEU A 105 -12.60 -18.47 1.44
C LEU A 105 -13.50 -17.31 0.98
N GLU A 106 -14.77 -17.37 1.39
CA GLU A 106 -15.69 -16.26 1.16
C GLU A 106 -15.42 -15.15 2.19
N PRO A 107 -15.27 -13.89 1.75
CA PRO A 107 -15.09 -12.76 2.65
C PRO A 107 -16.42 -12.36 3.29
N THR A 108 -16.33 -11.68 4.43
CA THR A 108 -17.48 -11.02 5.03
C THR A 108 -17.95 -9.88 4.11
N VAL A 109 -19.25 -9.75 3.93
CA VAL A 109 -19.83 -8.66 3.13
C VAL A 109 -19.89 -7.40 3.99
N GLU A 110 -19.22 -6.34 3.56
CA GLU A 110 -19.29 -5.01 4.16
C GLU A 110 -20.31 -4.16 3.40
N HIS A 111 -21.28 -3.62 4.12
CA HIS A 111 -22.33 -2.76 3.53
C HIS A 111 -21.98 -1.28 3.66
N ASP A 112 -21.37 -0.89 4.77
CA ASP A 112 -21.00 0.50 5.08
C ASP A 112 -19.49 0.68 4.97
N LYS A 113 -19.05 1.16 3.83
CA LYS A 113 -17.62 1.44 3.58
C LYS A 113 -17.32 2.89 3.88
N LYS A 114 -16.37 3.10 4.78
CA LYS A 114 -15.86 4.44 5.09
C LYS A 114 -14.39 4.52 4.70
N LEU A 115 -14.05 5.58 4.01
CA LEU A 115 -12.68 5.91 3.68
C LEU A 115 -12.29 7.17 4.45
N ASP A 116 -11.27 7.05 5.31
CA ASP A 116 -10.68 8.18 6.02
C ASP A 116 -9.37 8.55 5.34
N GLU A 117 -9.31 9.74 4.77
CA GLU A 117 -8.11 10.28 4.15
C GLU A 117 -7.58 11.46 4.97
N LYS A 118 -6.25 11.59 5.05
CA LYS A 118 -5.59 12.65 5.81
C LYS A 118 -4.45 13.26 5.00
N ALA A 119 -4.29 14.57 5.14
CA ALA A 119 -3.15 15.28 4.59
C ALA A 119 -2.67 16.37 5.56
N VAL A 120 -1.36 16.63 5.50
CA VAL A 120 -0.69 17.66 6.28
C VAL A 120 -0.28 18.81 5.36
N PHE A 121 -0.55 20.04 5.82
CA PHE A 121 -0.33 21.26 5.05
C PHE A 121 0.54 22.24 5.85
N TYR A 122 1.54 22.79 5.19
CA TYR A 122 2.41 23.83 5.71
C TYR A 122 2.14 25.14 4.96
N ILE A 123 1.14 25.88 5.42
CA ILE A 123 0.70 27.11 4.74
C ILE A 123 1.49 28.31 5.31
N ASP A 124 2.09 29.06 4.41
CA ASP A 124 2.75 30.34 4.69
C ASP A 124 1.74 31.49 4.64
N TYR A 125 1.78 32.34 5.66
CA TYR A 125 0.95 33.53 5.74
C TYR A 125 1.84 34.77 5.62
N PRO A 126 1.40 35.82 4.86
CA PRO A 126 2.08 37.10 4.89
C PRO A 126 2.06 37.73 6.29
N LEU A 127 3.06 38.53 6.60
CA LEU A 127 3.14 39.19 7.93
C LEU A 127 1.88 40.04 8.17
N GLY A 128 1.22 39.79 9.32
CA GLY A 128 -0.01 40.50 9.69
C GLY A 128 -1.26 40.13 8.88
N SER A 129 -1.23 39.06 8.12
CA SER A 129 -2.38 38.55 7.35
C SER A 129 -2.64 37.08 7.66
N ASP A 130 -3.92 36.75 7.84
CA ASP A 130 -4.39 35.39 8.01
C ASP A 130 -4.98 34.81 6.69
N ASN A 131 -4.95 35.59 5.61
CA ASN A 131 -5.46 35.17 4.32
C ASN A 131 -4.50 34.19 3.64
N ILE A 132 -5.08 33.11 3.12
CA ILE A 132 -4.34 32.14 2.33
C ILE A 132 -4.19 32.67 0.90
N LEU A 133 -2.96 32.96 0.54
CA LEU A 133 -2.61 33.41 -0.79
C LEU A 133 -1.96 32.24 -1.54
N PRO A 134 -2.60 31.67 -2.59
CA PRO A 134 -2.06 30.49 -3.30
C PRO A 134 -0.67 30.74 -3.88
N ASP A 135 -0.37 31.94 -4.33
CA ASP A 135 0.91 32.29 -4.97
C ASP A 135 1.98 32.78 -3.97
N TYR A 136 1.69 32.77 -2.67
CA TYR A 136 2.65 33.18 -1.66
C TYR A 136 3.57 32.02 -1.28
N ARG A 137 4.87 32.17 -1.48
CA ARG A 137 5.91 31.17 -1.22
C ARG A 137 5.58 29.79 -1.82
N ASN A 138 5.45 28.76 -0.95
CA ASN A 138 5.20 27.37 -1.38
C ASN A 138 3.73 26.95 -1.32
N ASN A 139 2.82 27.89 -1.05
CA ASN A 139 1.41 27.56 -0.82
C ASN A 139 0.76 26.83 -2.00
N ARG A 140 1.14 27.14 -3.24
CA ARG A 140 0.58 26.46 -4.41
C ARG A 140 0.82 24.95 -4.37
N THR A 141 2.02 24.52 -4.03
CA THR A 141 2.37 23.09 -3.88
C THR A 141 1.62 22.45 -2.72
N GLU A 142 1.50 23.15 -1.61
CA GLU A 142 0.75 22.66 -0.45
C GLU A 142 -0.75 22.52 -0.77
N LEU A 143 -1.34 23.50 -1.43
CA LEU A 143 -2.77 23.51 -1.77
C LEU A 143 -3.12 22.45 -2.84
N GLN A 144 -2.20 22.05 -3.71
CA GLN A 144 -2.42 20.94 -4.65
C GLN A 144 -2.72 19.61 -3.92
N LYS A 145 -2.28 19.45 -2.69
CA LYS A 145 -2.63 18.27 -1.87
C LYS A 145 -4.14 18.21 -1.58
N LEU A 146 -4.83 19.37 -1.52
CA LEU A 146 -6.29 19.41 -1.35
C LEU A 146 -7.01 18.84 -2.58
N ASP A 147 -6.52 19.10 -3.79
CA ASP A 147 -7.12 18.56 -5.01
C ASP A 147 -7.09 17.03 -4.98
N SER A 148 -5.97 16.45 -4.53
CA SER A 148 -5.85 15.00 -4.36
C SER A 148 -6.75 14.47 -3.24
N LEU A 149 -6.76 15.13 -2.08
CA LEU A 149 -7.55 14.74 -0.91
C LEU A 149 -9.06 14.80 -1.18
N LEU A 150 -9.48 15.77 -2.02
CA LEU A 150 -10.89 16.01 -2.36
C LEU A 150 -11.28 15.43 -3.73
N SER A 151 -10.36 14.70 -4.39
CA SER A 151 -10.62 14.06 -5.70
C SER A 151 -11.84 13.13 -5.72
N PRO A 152 -12.20 12.40 -4.63
CA PRO A 152 -13.42 11.59 -4.61
C PRO A 152 -14.71 12.40 -4.80
N LEU A 153 -14.71 13.72 -4.58
CA LEU A 153 -15.86 14.59 -4.94
C LEU A 153 -16.19 14.54 -6.44
N SER A 154 -15.18 14.40 -7.29
CA SER A 154 -15.36 14.34 -8.76
C SER A 154 -15.92 13.01 -9.22
N ALA A 155 -15.88 11.97 -8.39
CA ALA A 155 -16.35 10.63 -8.71
C ALA A 155 -17.87 10.43 -8.52
N GLY A 156 -18.59 11.49 -8.22
CA GLY A 156 -20.03 11.71 -8.19
C GLY A 156 -20.92 10.58 -7.69
N ASP A 157 -20.88 9.42 -8.38
CA ASP A 157 -21.79 8.31 -8.10
C ASP A 157 -21.29 7.28 -7.10
N TYR A 158 -20.00 7.29 -6.73
CA TYR A 158 -19.38 6.25 -5.89
C TYR A 158 -19.15 6.68 -4.45
N SER A 159 -18.95 7.98 -4.22
CA SER A 159 -18.60 8.52 -2.91
C SER A 159 -19.46 9.71 -2.51
N SER A 160 -19.72 9.84 -1.23
CA SER A 160 -20.33 11.04 -0.64
C SER A 160 -19.50 11.45 0.59
N MET A 161 -19.20 12.75 0.67
CA MET A 161 -18.47 13.27 1.81
C MET A 161 -19.33 13.29 3.05
N GLU A 162 -18.88 12.66 4.13
CA GLU A 162 -19.55 12.70 5.42
C GLU A 162 -19.19 14.00 6.14
N HIS A 163 -17.91 14.22 6.40
CA HIS A 163 -17.39 15.46 7.01
C HIS A 163 -15.90 15.67 6.73
N ILE A 164 -15.47 16.91 6.92
CA ILE A 164 -14.06 17.31 6.93
C ILE A 164 -13.71 17.86 8.31
N ARG A 165 -12.59 17.44 8.87
CA ARG A 165 -12.01 18.05 10.05
C ARG A 165 -10.71 18.75 9.67
N VAL A 166 -10.60 20.00 10.08
CA VAL A 166 -9.39 20.82 9.94
C VAL A 166 -8.83 21.10 11.31
N CYS A 167 -7.65 20.61 11.62
CA CYS A 167 -6.95 20.85 12.88
C CYS A 167 -5.74 21.76 12.64
N GLY A 168 -5.70 22.89 13.37
CA GLY A 168 -4.54 23.78 13.37
C GLY A 168 -3.61 23.45 14.53
N TYR A 169 -2.32 23.42 14.25
CA TYR A 169 -1.29 23.16 15.26
C TYR A 169 -0.37 24.37 15.41
N ALA A 170 -0.02 24.69 16.65
CA ALA A 170 1.06 25.61 16.96
C ALA A 170 2.18 24.90 17.71
N SER A 171 3.36 25.49 17.66
CA SER A 171 4.55 25.00 18.38
C SER A 171 4.56 25.52 19.82
N PRO A 172 5.25 24.84 20.73
CA PRO A 172 5.29 25.19 22.15
C PRO A 172 5.97 26.53 22.51
N ASP A 173 6.54 27.24 21.55
CA ASP A 173 7.16 28.54 21.76
C ASP A 173 6.10 29.66 21.83
N GLY A 174 6.20 30.55 22.81
CA GLY A 174 5.25 31.61 23.04
C GLY A 174 4.23 31.29 24.14
N THR A 175 3.20 32.16 24.30
CA THR A 175 2.19 31.92 25.31
C THR A 175 1.13 30.93 24.82
N TYR A 176 0.64 30.07 25.70
CA TYR A 176 -0.43 29.10 25.37
C TYR A 176 -1.64 29.79 24.72
N ILE A 177 -2.06 30.94 25.26
CA ILE A 177 -3.23 31.68 24.76
C ILE A 177 -3.01 32.21 23.35
N ASP A 178 -1.82 32.72 23.04
CA ASP A 178 -1.48 33.20 21.69
C ASP A 178 -1.40 32.05 20.71
N ASN A 179 -0.80 30.92 21.11
CA ASN A 179 -0.70 29.73 20.32
C ASN A 179 -2.08 29.12 20.01
N GLU A 180 -2.98 29.06 21.02
CA GLU A 180 -4.35 28.60 20.84
C GLU A 180 -5.11 29.50 19.86
N ARG A 181 -4.99 30.83 20.00
CA ARG A 181 -5.60 31.78 19.06
C ARG A 181 -5.08 31.59 17.64
N LEU A 182 -3.76 31.48 17.47
CA LEU A 182 -3.14 31.29 16.15
C LEU A 182 -3.56 29.99 15.51
N ALA A 183 -3.53 28.87 16.25
CA ALA A 183 -3.92 27.56 15.74
C ALA A 183 -5.41 27.55 15.35
N THR A 184 -6.28 28.12 16.18
CA THR A 184 -7.72 28.24 15.91
C THR A 184 -8.01 29.10 14.68
N SER A 185 -7.38 30.30 14.60
CA SER A 185 -7.55 31.20 13.47
C SER A 185 -7.10 30.53 12.14
N ARG A 186 -5.93 29.89 12.14
CA ARG A 186 -5.41 29.20 10.94
C ARG A 186 -6.34 28.07 10.49
N ALA A 187 -6.85 27.26 11.42
CA ALA A 187 -7.83 26.21 11.10
C ALA A 187 -9.11 26.81 10.50
N GLY A 188 -9.62 27.90 11.07
CA GLY A 188 -10.80 28.61 10.60
C GLY A 188 -10.65 29.19 9.20
N PHE A 189 -9.54 29.86 8.93
CA PHE A 189 -9.26 30.44 7.60
C PHE A 189 -9.07 29.34 6.55
N PHE A 190 -8.37 28.26 6.90
CA PHE A 190 -8.20 27.13 5.98
C PHE A 190 -9.53 26.44 5.68
N ALA A 191 -10.38 26.26 6.69
CA ALA A 191 -11.73 25.74 6.50
C ALA A 191 -12.56 26.64 5.58
N SER A 192 -12.47 27.98 5.76
CA SER A 192 -13.15 28.94 4.88
C SER A 192 -12.63 28.88 3.45
N TYR A 193 -11.32 28.73 3.26
CA TYR A 193 -10.71 28.51 1.95
C TYR A 193 -11.25 27.25 1.28
N ILE A 194 -11.32 26.12 1.99
CA ILE A 194 -11.91 24.87 1.49
C ILE A 194 -13.37 25.09 1.06
N CYS A 195 -14.19 25.74 1.92
CA CYS A 195 -15.58 26.03 1.59
C CYS A 195 -15.73 26.84 0.30
N SER A 196 -14.95 27.93 0.17
CA SER A 196 -15.07 28.85 -0.97
C SER A 196 -14.52 28.27 -2.27
N THR A 197 -13.43 27.49 -2.19
CA THR A 197 -12.75 26.96 -3.37
C THR A 197 -13.47 25.75 -3.94
N TYR A 198 -13.98 24.84 -3.08
CA TYR A 198 -14.58 23.57 -3.49
C TYR A 198 -16.11 23.58 -3.39
N GLY A 199 -16.74 24.67 -2.98
CA GLY A 199 -18.20 24.78 -2.85
C GLY A 199 -18.77 23.89 -1.73
N ILE A 200 -17.94 23.55 -0.73
CA ILE A 200 -18.34 22.66 0.37
C ILE A 200 -19.10 23.45 1.44
N PRO A 201 -20.31 23.02 1.83
CA PRO A 201 -21.09 23.70 2.87
C PRO A 201 -20.36 23.71 4.22
N ARG A 202 -20.37 24.87 4.92
CA ARG A 202 -19.66 25.06 6.19
C ARG A 202 -20.05 24.05 7.29
N PHE A 203 -21.29 23.58 7.31
CA PHE A 203 -21.77 22.59 8.28
C PHE A 203 -21.11 21.21 8.15
N ARG A 204 -20.43 20.95 7.02
CA ARG A 204 -19.64 19.74 6.79
C ARG A 204 -18.22 19.84 7.34
N LEU A 205 -17.80 21.03 7.76
CA LEU A 205 -16.45 21.25 8.26
C LEU A 205 -16.45 21.48 9.78
N GLU A 206 -15.65 20.67 10.46
CA GLU A 206 -15.29 20.83 11.85
C GLU A 206 -13.89 21.46 11.94
N THR A 207 -13.70 22.42 12.85
CA THR A 207 -12.39 23.01 13.10
C THR A 207 -11.97 22.73 14.54
N THR A 208 -10.74 22.28 14.71
CA THR A 208 -10.12 22.06 16.02
C THR A 208 -8.72 22.69 16.05
N SER A 209 -8.15 22.83 17.23
CA SER A 209 -6.81 23.40 17.39
C SER A 209 -6.03 22.72 18.51
N VAL A 210 -4.70 22.72 18.35
CA VAL A 210 -3.74 22.28 19.35
C VAL A 210 -2.78 23.44 19.60
N ALA A 211 -2.88 24.06 20.78
CA ALA A 211 -2.10 25.24 21.13
C ALA A 211 -0.60 24.96 21.25
N GLU A 212 -0.23 23.77 21.74
CA GLU A 212 1.15 23.33 21.90
C GLU A 212 1.27 21.85 21.52
N ASP A 213 1.91 21.58 20.38
CA ASP A 213 2.00 20.22 19.84
C ASP A 213 3.15 19.41 20.47
N TRP A 214 2.98 19.06 21.73
CA TRP A 214 3.94 18.24 22.47
C TRP A 214 3.99 16.80 21.97
N GLU A 215 2.90 16.28 21.46
CA GLU A 215 2.83 14.95 20.87
C GLU A 215 3.65 14.90 19.57
N GLY A 216 3.43 15.84 18.67
CA GLY A 216 4.22 15.96 17.44
C GLY A 216 5.72 16.15 17.72
N LEU A 217 6.07 16.96 18.72
CA LEU A 217 7.47 17.10 19.16
C LEU A 217 8.04 15.78 19.66
N SER A 218 7.27 15.02 20.43
CA SER A 218 7.71 13.72 20.94
C SER A 218 7.98 12.73 19.81
N VAL A 219 7.11 12.67 18.80
CA VAL A 219 7.29 11.83 17.61
C VAL A 219 8.55 12.23 16.84
N LEU A 220 8.79 13.53 16.64
CA LEU A 220 9.99 14.01 15.95
C LEU A 220 11.28 13.67 16.71
N LEU A 221 11.28 13.85 18.03
CA LEU A 221 12.45 13.51 18.88
C LEU A 221 12.73 12.01 18.90
N GLN A 222 11.70 11.15 18.91
CA GLN A 222 11.85 9.70 18.82
C GLN A 222 12.40 9.24 17.48
N SER A 223 12.00 9.91 16.41
CA SER A 223 12.44 9.58 15.04
C SER A 223 13.88 10.01 14.79
N GLU A 224 14.26 11.24 15.18
CA GLU A 224 15.58 11.81 14.86
C GLU A 224 16.65 11.56 15.94
N GLN A 225 16.23 11.24 17.17
CA GLN A 225 17.09 10.86 18.30
C GLN A 225 18.29 11.81 18.55
N PRO A 226 18.07 13.15 18.66
CA PRO A 226 19.17 14.01 19.03
C PRO A 226 19.69 13.66 20.44
N PRO A 227 20.95 14.03 20.80
CA PRO A 227 21.58 13.61 22.07
C PRO A 227 20.83 14.00 23.34
N TYR A 228 19.89 14.90 23.25
CA TYR A 228 19.05 15.36 24.37
C TYR A 228 17.62 14.77 24.34
N ALA A 229 17.27 13.95 23.31
CA ALA A 229 15.90 13.46 23.11
C ALA A 229 15.31 12.77 24.35
N ALA A 230 16.05 11.84 24.94
CA ALA A 230 15.58 11.09 26.11
C ALA A 230 15.24 12.01 27.31
N THR A 231 16.07 13.04 27.55
CA THR A 231 15.83 14.01 28.63
C THR A 231 14.60 14.88 28.34
N VAL A 232 14.47 15.38 27.11
CA VAL A 232 13.31 16.19 26.70
C VAL A 232 12.02 15.37 26.77
N LEU A 233 12.02 14.14 26.27
CA LEU A 233 10.85 13.24 26.35
C LEU A 233 10.44 12.96 27.79
N SER A 234 11.41 12.78 28.71
CA SER A 234 11.15 12.63 30.14
C SER A 234 10.48 13.88 30.72
N ILE A 235 10.94 15.07 30.35
CA ILE A 235 10.31 16.35 30.81
C ILE A 235 8.89 16.44 30.26
N ILE A 236 8.67 16.14 28.98
CA ILE A 236 7.33 16.17 28.38
C ILE A 236 6.38 15.22 29.11
N GLN A 237 6.87 14.03 29.48
CA GLN A 237 6.04 13.03 30.16
C GLN A 237 5.68 13.38 31.60
N HIS A 238 6.62 13.99 32.36
CA HIS A 238 6.46 14.19 33.81
C HIS A 238 6.06 15.61 34.22
N ALA A 239 6.38 16.61 33.39
CA ALA A 239 6.00 18.00 33.69
C ALA A 239 4.69 18.36 32.97
N GLY A 240 3.70 18.94 33.71
CA GLY A 240 2.49 19.45 33.09
C GLY A 240 2.75 20.71 32.26
N ILE A 241 1.91 20.98 31.26
CA ILE A 241 2.01 22.16 30.38
C ILE A 241 2.09 23.44 31.21
N PHE A 242 1.17 23.60 32.17
CA PHE A 242 1.12 24.77 33.05
C PHE A 242 2.03 24.66 34.29
N ASN A 243 2.79 23.59 34.42
CA ASN A 243 3.67 23.34 35.56
C ASN A 243 5.16 23.55 35.20
N GLY A 244 5.43 24.46 34.27
CA GLY A 244 6.78 24.87 33.91
C GLY A 244 7.53 23.91 32.98
N ARG A 245 6.81 23.09 32.18
CA ARG A 245 7.39 22.21 31.18
C ARG A 245 8.35 22.97 30.25
N GLU A 246 7.86 24.01 29.60
CA GLU A 246 8.67 24.82 28.68
C GLU A 246 9.86 25.46 29.38
N LYS A 247 9.67 26.00 30.61
CA LYS A 247 10.76 26.57 31.37
C LYS A 247 11.88 25.54 31.67
N GLN A 248 11.53 24.32 32.03
CA GLN A 248 12.51 23.25 32.25
C GLN A 248 13.31 22.95 30.97
N LEU A 249 12.66 22.98 29.78
CA LEU A 249 13.35 22.83 28.52
C LEU A 249 14.26 24.00 28.19
N MET A 250 13.82 25.23 28.47
CA MET A 250 14.64 26.44 28.30
C MET A 250 15.90 26.44 29.20
N ASP A 251 15.78 25.91 30.41
CA ASP A 251 16.87 25.86 31.39
C ASP A 251 17.81 24.65 31.15
N LEU A 252 17.39 23.66 30.36
CA LEU A 252 18.13 22.43 30.11
C LEU A 252 19.46 22.74 29.41
N ARG A 253 20.60 22.34 30.03
CA ARG A 253 21.96 22.52 29.50
C ARG A 253 22.23 23.97 29.00
N GLY A 254 21.78 24.98 29.75
CA GLY A 254 21.94 26.38 29.37
C GLY A 254 21.17 26.79 28.10
N GLY A 255 20.09 26.08 27.81
CA GLY A 255 19.17 26.39 26.71
C GLY A 255 19.62 25.89 25.32
N GLU A 256 20.70 25.11 25.23
CA GLU A 256 21.18 24.59 23.97
C GLU A 256 20.14 23.67 23.28
N PRO A 257 19.55 22.66 23.95
CA PRO A 257 18.50 21.84 23.36
C PRO A 257 17.28 22.63 22.91
N TYR A 258 16.86 23.62 23.69
CA TYR A 258 15.72 24.45 23.35
C TYR A 258 15.95 25.30 22.09
N ARG A 259 17.16 25.90 21.95
CA ARG A 259 17.53 26.63 20.73
C ARG A 259 17.59 25.73 19.51
N ASP A 260 18.10 24.49 19.66
CA ASP A 260 18.08 23.52 18.55
C ASP A 260 16.63 23.16 18.16
N MET A 261 15.76 22.92 19.14
CA MET A 261 14.35 22.64 18.88
C MET A 261 13.62 23.79 18.18
N LEU A 262 13.89 25.04 18.56
CA LEU A 262 13.32 26.24 17.91
C LEU A 262 13.64 26.29 16.41
N HIS A 263 14.82 25.83 15.99
CA HIS A 263 15.24 25.90 14.59
C HIS A 263 14.88 24.65 13.80
N ARG A 264 14.93 23.47 14.40
CA ARG A 264 14.78 22.19 13.66
C ARG A 264 13.40 21.57 13.77
N PHE A 265 12.78 21.64 14.93
CA PHE A 265 11.54 20.90 15.21
C PHE A 265 10.32 21.79 15.23
N PHE A 266 10.35 22.93 15.91
CA PHE A 266 9.17 23.80 16.08
C PHE A 266 8.56 24.32 14.77
N PRO A 267 9.35 24.67 13.72
CA PRO A 267 8.75 25.02 12.43
C PRO A 267 7.90 23.92 11.82
N ARG A 268 8.24 22.66 12.07
CA ARG A 268 7.53 21.46 11.57
C ARG A 268 6.26 21.14 12.35
N LEU A 269 6.11 21.70 13.55
CA LEU A 269 4.89 21.57 14.35
C LEU A 269 3.80 22.56 13.90
N ARG A 270 4.16 23.65 13.26
CA ARG A 270 3.26 24.71 12.77
C ARG A 270 2.60 24.25 11.46
N ARG A 271 1.57 23.45 11.58
CA ARG A 271 0.90 22.81 10.44
C ARG A 271 -0.61 22.82 10.56
N LEU A 272 -1.26 22.49 9.48
CA LEU A 272 -2.69 22.16 9.43
C LEU A 272 -2.82 20.68 9.05
N GLU A 273 -3.69 19.96 9.73
CA GLU A 273 -4.07 18.61 9.36
C GLU A 273 -5.52 18.61 8.89
N VAL A 274 -5.76 18.06 7.73
CA VAL A 274 -7.10 17.88 7.19
C VAL A 274 -7.38 16.39 7.11
N SER A 275 -8.49 15.97 7.72
CA SER A 275 -9.02 14.62 7.57
C SER A 275 -10.40 14.69 6.94
N VAL A 276 -10.62 13.87 5.93
CA VAL A 276 -11.90 13.77 5.22
C VAL A 276 -12.43 12.36 5.38
N ARG A 277 -13.68 12.26 5.78
CA ARG A 277 -14.40 10.99 5.83
C ARG A 277 -15.37 10.89 4.68
N TRP A 278 -15.21 9.84 3.91
CA TRP A 278 -16.06 9.49 2.78
C TRP A 278 -16.93 8.29 3.11
N ASN A 279 -18.18 8.33 2.70
CA ASN A 279 -19.03 7.15 2.60
C ASN A 279 -18.95 6.63 1.17
N ILE A 280 -18.51 5.41 1.01
CA ILE A 280 -18.40 4.75 -0.29
C ILE A 280 -19.58 3.78 -0.42
N ARG A 281 -20.39 3.94 -1.45
CA ARG A 281 -21.52 3.01 -1.67
C ARG A 281 -21.03 1.62 -2.07
N ALA A 282 -21.87 0.63 -1.85
CA ALA A 282 -21.64 -0.68 -2.42
C ALA A 282 -21.63 -0.62 -3.95
N VAL A 283 -20.76 -1.39 -4.58
CA VAL A 283 -20.63 -1.45 -6.03
C VAL A 283 -20.92 -2.86 -6.55
N SER A 284 -21.46 -2.92 -7.75
CA SER A 284 -21.66 -4.20 -8.45
C SER A 284 -20.31 -4.80 -8.88
N ALA A 285 -20.28 -6.10 -9.18
CA ALA A 285 -19.08 -6.76 -9.68
C ALA A 285 -18.55 -6.13 -10.98
N GLY A 286 -19.41 -5.62 -11.85
CA GLY A 286 -19.01 -4.91 -13.07
C GLY A 286 -18.42 -3.53 -12.82
N GLU A 287 -18.86 -2.83 -11.78
CA GLU A 287 -18.25 -1.58 -11.33
C GLU A 287 -16.91 -1.88 -10.66
N ALA A 288 -16.83 -2.88 -9.79
CA ALA A 288 -15.60 -3.31 -9.15
C ALA A 288 -14.52 -3.71 -10.17
N TYR A 289 -14.91 -4.41 -11.25
CA TYR A 289 -14.01 -4.73 -12.36
C TYR A 289 -13.38 -3.47 -13.01
N ARG A 290 -14.11 -2.37 -13.12
CA ARG A 290 -13.58 -1.10 -13.65
C ARG A 290 -12.71 -0.34 -12.65
N LEU A 291 -13.01 -0.47 -11.35
CA LEU A 291 -12.37 0.28 -10.29
C LEU A 291 -11.13 -0.41 -9.71
N ILE A 292 -10.98 -1.73 -9.87
CA ILE A 292 -9.95 -2.52 -9.19
C ILE A 292 -8.51 -2.01 -9.43
N TYR A 293 -8.25 -1.44 -10.60
CA TYR A 293 -6.93 -0.91 -10.96
C TYR A 293 -6.80 0.62 -10.80
N THR A 294 -7.93 1.33 -10.63
CA THR A 294 -7.91 2.80 -10.54
C THR A 294 -8.20 3.30 -9.14
N HIS A 295 -9.13 2.65 -8.45
CA HIS A 295 -9.60 3.03 -7.11
C HIS A 295 -9.87 1.79 -6.23
N PRO A 296 -8.85 0.93 -6.01
CA PRO A 296 -9.02 -0.26 -5.16
C PRO A 296 -9.39 0.11 -3.72
N GLU A 297 -9.04 1.32 -3.25
CA GLU A 297 -9.39 1.84 -1.93
C GLU A 297 -10.89 2.01 -1.70
N TRP A 298 -11.69 2.06 -2.76
CA TRP A 298 -13.16 2.17 -2.67
C TRP A 298 -13.86 0.82 -2.60
N LEU A 299 -13.11 -0.28 -2.76
CA LEU A 299 -13.65 -1.62 -2.83
C LEU A 299 -13.48 -2.36 -1.52
N SER A 300 -14.54 -3.04 -1.08
CA SER A 300 -14.44 -4.07 -0.04
C SER A 300 -13.81 -5.34 -0.60
N LEU A 301 -13.34 -6.22 0.29
CA LEU A 301 -12.75 -7.50 -0.11
C LEU A 301 -13.71 -8.36 -0.95
N SER A 302 -15.00 -8.36 -0.60
CA SER A 302 -16.04 -9.10 -1.35
C SER A 302 -16.26 -8.54 -2.74
N GLU A 303 -16.21 -7.21 -2.91
CA GLU A 303 -16.34 -6.55 -4.20
C GLU A 303 -15.12 -6.79 -5.10
N MET A 304 -13.89 -6.79 -4.52
CA MET A 304 -12.68 -7.15 -5.25
C MET A 304 -12.78 -8.58 -5.80
N TYR A 305 -13.28 -9.52 -5.00
CA TYR A 305 -13.49 -10.90 -5.49
C TYR A 305 -14.65 -10.99 -6.49
N GLY A 306 -15.61 -10.08 -6.40
CA GLY A 306 -16.60 -9.89 -7.47
C GLY A 306 -15.97 -9.53 -8.81
N ALA A 307 -14.96 -8.64 -8.79
CA ALA A 307 -14.19 -8.30 -9.99
C ALA A 307 -13.35 -9.48 -10.52
N ALA A 308 -12.79 -10.31 -9.63
CA ALA A 308 -12.01 -11.49 -10.03
C ALA A 308 -12.81 -12.47 -10.90
N ARG A 309 -14.15 -12.50 -10.77
CA ARG A 309 -15.03 -13.40 -11.56
C ARG A 309 -15.03 -13.09 -13.07
N TYR A 310 -14.56 -11.91 -13.46
CA TYR A 310 -14.41 -11.53 -14.88
C TYR A 310 -13.15 -12.12 -15.51
N TYR A 311 -12.25 -12.69 -14.73
CA TYR A 311 -11.02 -13.31 -15.20
C TYR A 311 -11.05 -14.82 -15.02
N ARG A 312 -10.39 -15.54 -15.92
CA ARG A 312 -10.25 -16.97 -15.79
C ARG A 312 -9.26 -17.31 -14.67
N PRO A 313 -9.58 -18.24 -13.74
CA PRO A 313 -8.63 -18.71 -12.73
C PRO A 313 -7.32 -19.21 -13.37
N GLY A 314 -6.20 -18.84 -12.74
CA GLY A 314 -4.87 -19.18 -13.24
C GLY A 314 -4.31 -18.20 -14.30
N THR A 315 -5.04 -17.15 -14.67
CA THR A 315 -4.49 -16.04 -15.47
C THR A 315 -3.84 -15.00 -14.57
N GLU A 316 -2.93 -14.22 -15.16
CA GLU A 316 -2.23 -13.15 -14.44
C GLU A 316 -3.21 -12.12 -13.87
N GLN A 317 -4.21 -11.70 -14.64
CA GLN A 317 -5.21 -10.74 -14.18
C GLN A 317 -6.04 -11.28 -13.00
N TYR A 318 -6.36 -12.59 -13.00
CA TYR A 318 -7.01 -13.22 -11.86
C TYR A 318 -6.14 -13.13 -10.61
N ARG A 319 -4.85 -13.46 -10.74
CA ARG A 319 -3.85 -13.36 -9.69
C ARG A 319 -3.74 -11.94 -9.16
N GLU A 320 -3.57 -10.94 -10.06
CA GLU A 320 -3.42 -9.53 -9.70
C GLU A 320 -4.55 -9.03 -8.80
N VAL A 321 -5.81 -9.39 -9.09
CA VAL A 321 -6.94 -8.96 -8.25
C VAL A 321 -6.80 -9.45 -6.80
N TYR A 322 -6.38 -10.71 -6.60
CA TYR A 322 -6.17 -11.25 -5.26
C TYR A 322 -4.95 -10.66 -4.56
N GLU A 323 -3.91 -10.33 -5.31
CA GLU A 323 -2.72 -9.67 -4.76
C GLU A 323 -3.02 -8.21 -4.38
N ILE A 324 -3.81 -7.48 -5.18
CA ILE A 324 -4.33 -6.16 -4.82
C ILE A 324 -5.16 -6.24 -3.54
N ALA A 325 -6.02 -7.25 -3.42
CA ALA A 325 -6.82 -7.47 -2.22
C ALA A 325 -5.95 -7.72 -0.98
N ALA A 326 -4.94 -8.58 -1.06
CA ALA A 326 -4.02 -8.84 0.05
C ALA A 326 -3.12 -7.63 0.37
N TYR A 327 -2.81 -6.79 -0.60
CA TYR A 327 -2.10 -5.54 -0.37
C TYR A 327 -2.97 -4.51 0.38
N ARG A 328 -4.25 -4.42 0.02
CA ARG A 328 -5.22 -3.51 0.68
C ARG A 328 -5.62 -3.97 2.07
N PHE A 329 -5.67 -5.28 2.28
CA PHE A 329 -6.07 -5.92 3.54
C PHE A 329 -4.95 -6.85 4.05
N PRO A 330 -3.77 -6.30 4.41
CA PRO A 330 -2.58 -7.12 4.70
C PRO A 330 -2.74 -8.01 5.94
N GLU A 331 -3.58 -7.60 6.89
CA GLU A 331 -3.85 -8.34 8.13
C GLU A 331 -5.08 -9.25 8.00
N ASP A 332 -5.83 -9.18 6.89
CA ASP A 332 -7.01 -10.01 6.72
C ASP A 332 -6.63 -11.43 6.31
N VAL A 333 -7.15 -12.39 7.07
CA VAL A 333 -6.83 -13.81 6.89
C VAL A 333 -7.36 -14.33 5.56
N VAL A 334 -8.59 -13.93 5.17
CA VAL A 334 -9.22 -14.38 3.92
C VAL A 334 -8.46 -13.83 2.72
N ALA A 335 -8.03 -12.55 2.80
CA ALA A 335 -7.24 -11.92 1.75
C ALA A 335 -5.92 -12.65 1.51
N ASN A 336 -5.17 -12.97 2.57
CA ASN A 336 -3.89 -13.66 2.45
C ASN A 336 -4.05 -15.12 1.98
N ILE A 337 -5.03 -15.87 2.50
CA ILE A 337 -5.28 -17.26 2.06
C ILE A 337 -5.67 -17.29 0.59
N ASN A 338 -6.57 -16.41 0.14
CA ASN A 338 -7.04 -16.40 -1.23
C ASN A 338 -5.96 -15.90 -2.21
N ALA A 339 -5.13 -14.94 -1.81
CA ALA A 339 -3.96 -14.52 -2.59
C ALA A 339 -2.97 -15.69 -2.75
N SER A 340 -2.69 -16.44 -1.67
CA SER A 340 -1.86 -17.64 -1.74
C SER A 340 -2.41 -18.65 -2.75
N SER A 341 -3.72 -18.87 -2.76
CA SER A 341 -4.38 -19.74 -3.71
C SER A 341 -4.22 -19.24 -5.15
N ALA A 342 -4.45 -17.96 -5.38
CA ALA A 342 -4.37 -17.37 -6.72
C ALA A 342 -2.96 -17.45 -7.30
N VAL A 343 -1.91 -17.20 -6.50
CA VAL A 343 -0.52 -17.29 -6.96
C VAL A 343 -0.07 -18.75 -7.13
N MET A 344 -0.58 -19.71 -6.34
CA MET A 344 -0.33 -21.13 -6.55
C MET A 344 -0.94 -21.64 -7.86
N LEU A 345 -2.05 -21.06 -8.34
CA LEU A 345 -2.61 -21.38 -9.65
C LEU A 345 -1.68 -21.02 -10.83
N THR A 346 -0.71 -20.13 -10.61
CA THR A 346 0.33 -19.78 -11.59
C THR A 346 1.66 -20.48 -11.32
N GLY A 347 1.73 -21.35 -10.30
CA GLY A 347 2.94 -22.09 -9.91
C GLY A 347 3.92 -21.27 -9.06
N ASP A 348 3.56 -20.07 -8.60
CA ASP A 348 4.42 -19.21 -7.80
C ASP A 348 4.37 -19.58 -6.31
N VAL A 349 5.15 -20.60 -5.93
CA VAL A 349 5.25 -21.09 -4.55
C VAL A 349 5.91 -20.07 -3.60
N LYS A 350 6.80 -19.22 -4.12
CA LYS A 350 7.51 -18.23 -3.32
C LYS A 350 6.56 -17.16 -2.81
N SER A 351 5.75 -16.58 -3.68
CA SER A 351 4.73 -15.60 -3.29
C SER A 351 3.68 -16.24 -2.39
N ALA A 352 3.26 -17.48 -2.69
CA ALA A 352 2.31 -18.22 -1.85
C ALA A 352 2.80 -18.37 -0.39
N ARG A 353 4.07 -18.71 -0.21
CA ARG A 353 4.70 -18.81 1.11
C ARG A 353 4.65 -17.47 1.85
N THR A 354 4.92 -16.36 1.17
CA THR A 354 4.87 -15.02 1.78
C THR A 354 3.49 -14.68 2.33
N TYR A 355 2.44 -14.98 1.58
CA TYR A 355 1.06 -14.74 2.03
C TYR A 355 0.67 -15.68 3.17
N LEU A 356 0.99 -16.97 3.08
CA LEU A 356 0.61 -17.96 4.10
C LEU A 356 1.37 -17.78 5.43
N GLN A 357 2.62 -17.30 5.40
CA GLN A 357 3.38 -17.00 6.62
C GLN A 357 2.70 -15.94 7.49
N ARG A 358 1.99 -14.97 6.89
CA ARG A 358 1.26 -13.94 7.64
C ARG A 358 0.09 -14.51 8.45
N VAL A 359 -0.43 -15.65 8.04
CA VAL A 359 -1.65 -16.25 8.57
C VAL A 359 -1.48 -17.73 8.96
N GLU A 360 -0.25 -18.17 9.17
CA GLU A 360 0.10 -19.58 9.48
C GLU A 360 -0.59 -20.08 10.73
N SER A 361 -0.78 -19.21 11.73
CA SER A 361 -1.44 -19.55 12.99
C SER A 361 -2.96 -19.72 12.86
N ASP A 362 -3.58 -19.22 11.79
CA ASP A 362 -5.02 -19.35 11.57
C ASP A 362 -5.36 -20.72 10.98
N PRO A 363 -6.25 -21.50 11.63
CA PRO A 363 -6.59 -22.85 11.18
C PRO A 363 -7.13 -22.95 9.74
N ARG A 364 -7.71 -21.87 9.21
CA ARG A 364 -8.24 -21.82 7.85
C ARG A 364 -7.13 -21.86 6.79
N SER A 365 -5.89 -21.53 7.13
CA SER A 365 -4.72 -21.58 6.24
C SER A 365 -4.15 -22.98 6.05
N TRP A 366 -4.41 -23.91 7.00
CA TRP A 366 -3.71 -25.18 7.06
C TRP A 366 -3.88 -26.06 5.82
N ASN A 367 -5.04 -26.04 5.18
CA ASN A 367 -5.20 -26.77 3.91
C ASN A 367 -4.28 -26.24 2.81
N ASN A 368 -4.16 -24.92 2.69
CA ASN A 368 -3.31 -24.30 1.68
C ASN A 368 -1.81 -24.42 2.01
N LEU A 369 -1.43 -24.43 3.29
CA LEU A 369 -0.07 -24.80 3.72
C LEU A 369 0.29 -26.24 3.31
N GLY A 370 -0.66 -27.16 3.43
CA GLY A 370 -0.48 -28.52 2.94
C GLY A 370 -0.28 -28.60 1.42
N VAL A 371 -1.02 -27.81 0.64
CA VAL A 371 -0.85 -27.74 -0.81
C VAL A 371 0.49 -27.12 -1.16
N LEU A 372 0.89 -26.03 -0.48
CA LEU A 372 2.19 -25.39 -0.67
C LEU A 372 3.34 -26.38 -0.40
N ALA A 373 3.33 -27.07 0.74
CA ALA A 373 4.33 -28.08 1.08
C ALA A 373 4.40 -29.18 0.02
N LEU A 374 3.25 -29.63 -0.51
CA LEU A 374 3.21 -30.62 -1.59
C LEU A 374 3.81 -30.07 -2.89
N MET A 375 3.53 -28.82 -3.26
CA MET A 375 4.14 -28.17 -4.43
C MET A 375 5.67 -28.04 -4.27
N GLU A 376 6.17 -27.88 -3.07
CA GLU A 376 7.61 -27.85 -2.77
C GLU A 376 8.26 -29.24 -2.68
N GLY A 377 7.48 -30.30 -2.85
CA GLY A 377 7.95 -31.69 -2.77
C GLY A 377 8.01 -32.26 -1.35
N ASN A 378 7.57 -31.52 -0.35
CA ASN A 378 7.60 -31.89 1.07
C ASN A 378 6.36 -32.70 1.47
N THR A 379 6.27 -33.94 0.99
CA THR A 379 5.08 -34.79 1.18
C THR A 379 4.75 -35.08 2.65
N GLY A 380 5.77 -35.21 3.52
CA GLY A 380 5.58 -35.42 4.96
C GLY A 380 4.95 -34.21 5.63
N GLU A 381 5.46 -33.02 5.37
CA GLU A 381 4.91 -31.77 5.87
C GLU A 381 3.48 -31.51 5.36
N ALA A 382 3.25 -31.81 4.06
CA ALA A 382 1.93 -31.72 3.46
C ALA A 382 0.91 -32.62 4.20
N GLU A 383 1.31 -33.85 4.57
CA GLU A 383 0.44 -34.74 5.32
C GLU A 383 0.08 -34.20 6.70
N GLU A 384 1.06 -33.64 7.42
CA GLU A 384 0.83 -33.03 8.73
C GLU A 384 -0.17 -31.87 8.66
N TRP A 385 0.01 -30.97 7.69
CA TRP A 385 -0.90 -29.84 7.49
C TRP A 385 -2.31 -30.28 7.09
N PHE A 386 -2.45 -31.24 6.17
CA PHE A 386 -3.77 -31.76 5.82
C PHE A 386 -4.45 -32.47 6.99
N ARG A 387 -3.69 -33.17 7.85
CA ARG A 387 -4.26 -33.77 9.09
C ARG A 387 -4.79 -32.71 10.04
N LYS A 388 -4.07 -31.62 10.25
CA LYS A 388 -4.54 -30.47 11.04
C LYS A 388 -5.79 -29.85 10.42
N ALA A 389 -5.80 -29.68 9.09
CA ALA A 389 -6.91 -29.10 8.35
C ALA A 389 -8.21 -29.93 8.42
N VAL A 390 -8.15 -31.24 8.75
CA VAL A 390 -9.36 -32.08 8.92
C VAL A 390 -10.31 -31.51 9.99
N GLY A 391 -9.79 -30.81 11.00
CA GLY A 391 -10.61 -30.17 12.03
C GLY A 391 -11.39 -28.95 11.52
N VAL A 392 -10.98 -28.36 10.41
CA VAL A 392 -11.52 -27.08 9.88
C VAL A 392 -12.28 -27.29 8.56
N GLU A 393 -11.67 -27.99 7.60
CA GLU A 393 -12.25 -28.34 6.30
C GLU A 393 -12.26 -29.86 6.08
N PRO A 394 -13.06 -30.63 6.82
CA PRO A 394 -12.93 -32.07 6.88
C PRO A 394 -13.06 -32.79 5.55
N GLN A 395 -13.94 -32.32 4.68
CA GLN A 395 -14.17 -32.98 3.39
C GLN A 395 -13.01 -32.72 2.40
N LYS A 396 -12.51 -31.50 2.34
CA LYS A 396 -11.40 -31.14 1.45
C LYS A 396 -10.09 -31.73 1.94
N ALA A 397 -9.77 -31.59 3.20
CA ALA A 397 -8.55 -32.10 3.79
C ALA A 397 -8.44 -33.64 3.67
N ARG A 398 -9.53 -34.39 3.91
CA ARG A 398 -9.54 -35.85 3.68
C ARG A 398 -9.34 -36.23 2.21
N ARG A 399 -9.96 -35.50 1.28
CA ARG A 399 -9.72 -35.72 -0.16
C ARG A 399 -8.25 -35.43 -0.53
N ASN A 400 -7.66 -34.39 0.04
CA ASN A 400 -6.27 -34.05 -0.21
C ASN A 400 -5.32 -35.10 0.38
N LEU A 401 -5.58 -35.63 1.55
CA LEU A 401 -4.83 -36.79 2.11
C LEU A 401 -4.90 -38.03 1.22
N GLN A 402 -6.08 -38.36 0.69
CA GLN A 402 -6.23 -39.47 -0.25
C GLN A 402 -5.45 -39.26 -1.56
N ARG A 403 -5.41 -38.02 -2.06
CA ARG A 403 -4.63 -37.67 -3.25
C ARG A 403 -3.13 -37.76 -2.99
N LEU A 404 -2.67 -37.25 -1.86
CA LEU A 404 -1.29 -37.35 -1.41
C LEU A 404 -0.82 -38.81 -1.37
N GLN A 405 -1.60 -39.71 -0.80
CA GLN A 405 -1.28 -41.15 -0.77
C GLN A 405 -1.16 -41.75 -2.16
N ARG A 406 -1.98 -41.34 -3.12
CA ARG A 406 -1.87 -41.81 -4.52
C ARG A 406 -0.62 -41.28 -5.20
N ILE A 407 -0.22 -40.04 -4.97
CA ILE A 407 1.01 -39.46 -5.53
C ILE A 407 2.23 -40.21 -5.00
N THR A 408 2.34 -40.44 -3.70
CA THR A 408 3.47 -41.14 -3.07
C THR A 408 3.59 -42.57 -3.52
N VAL A 409 2.50 -43.30 -3.73
CA VAL A 409 2.49 -44.67 -4.27
C VAL A 409 2.94 -44.71 -5.72
N THR A 410 2.57 -43.72 -6.52
CA THR A 410 2.95 -43.64 -7.95
C THR A 410 4.44 -43.35 -8.10
N ASP A 411 4.98 -42.42 -7.30
CA ASP A 411 6.41 -42.08 -7.30
C ASP A 411 7.27 -43.25 -6.77
N GLY A 412 6.80 -43.94 -5.73
CA GLY A 412 7.47 -45.14 -5.21
C GLY A 412 7.57 -46.27 -6.25
N ARG A 413 6.55 -46.42 -7.11
CA ARG A 413 6.58 -47.41 -8.21
C ARG A 413 7.51 -47.00 -9.35
N ARG A 414 7.62 -45.71 -9.70
CA ARG A 414 8.58 -45.20 -10.69
C ARG A 414 10.01 -45.47 -10.26
N LEU A 415 10.34 -45.18 -8.99
CA LEU A 415 11.68 -45.40 -8.45
C LEU A 415 12.06 -46.87 -8.35
N GLN A 416 11.09 -47.80 -8.26
CA GLN A 416 11.33 -49.24 -8.32
C GLN A 416 11.45 -49.79 -9.76
N GLY A 417 10.79 -49.17 -10.75
CA GLY A 417 10.86 -49.56 -12.16
C GLY A 417 12.14 -49.08 -12.87
N GLU A 418 12.83 -48.06 -12.36
CA GLU A 418 14.12 -47.60 -12.89
C GLU A 418 15.35 -48.39 -12.36
N LYS A 419 15.13 -49.34 -11.45
CA LYS A 419 16.16 -50.20 -10.84
C LYS A 419 16.13 -51.64 -11.41
N GLN A 420 15.32 -51.89 -12.40
CA GLN A 420 15.33 -53.15 -13.20
C GLN A 420 15.77 -52.86 -14.64
#